data_abbdb7086832a482652b0fb9e975a981
#
_entry.id   abbdb7086832a482652b0fb9e975a981
#
_cell.length_a   1.000
_cell.length_b   1.000
_cell.length_c   1.000
_cell.angle_alpha   90.00
_cell.angle_beta   90.00
_cell.angle_gamma   90.00
#
_symmetry.space_group_name_H-M   'P 1'
#
loop_
_entity.id
_entity.type
_entity.pdbx_description
1 polymer ?
#
loop_
_entity_poly.entity_id
_entity_poly.type
_entity_poly.pdbx_seq_one_letter_code
_entity_poly.pdbx_strand_id
1 'polypeptide(L)'
;MFSGIVQEYSKSILKEIKPYGLSLSIKVTKKFTKGLKKGDSVAVNGVCLTVKKFKPEQIYFDVIHESLKLTNLNNLDSKAPANLERSLRLGEEIGGHLVSGHIHTKACLLYTSDAADELRS
;
A
#
# COMPACT_ATOMS: atom_id res chain seq x y z
N MET A 1 -2.77 11.66 -4.47
CA MET A 1 -1.51 12.12 -3.86
C MET A 1 -1.44 11.69 -2.41
N PHE A 2 -0.27 11.40 -1.93
CA PHE A 2 -0.01 10.88 -0.59
C PHE A 2 1.14 11.67 0.04
N SER A 3 1.19 11.67 1.38
CA SER A 3 2.30 12.30 2.12
C SER A 3 3.50 11.37 2.29
N GLY A 4 3.29 10.08 2.15
CA GLY A 4 4.28 9.05 2.44
C GLY A 4 4.31 8.61 3.89
N ILE A 5 3.39 9.11 4.72
CA ILE A 5 3.29 8.74 6.13
C ILE A 5 2.26 7.64 6.30
N VAL A 6 2.69 6.49 6.80
CA VAL A 6 1.84 5.34 7.04
C VAL A 6 0.82 5.64 8.13
N GLN A 7 -0.45 5.40 7.84
CA GLN A 7 -1.55 5.63 8.78
C GLN A 7 -2.03 4.35 9.44
N GLU A 8 -1.85 3.22 8.78
CA GLU A 8 -2.30 1.93 9.28
C GLU A 8 -1.39 0.82 8.77
N TYR A 9 -1.35 -0.27 9.53
CA TYR A 9 -0.53 -1.44 9.29
C TYR A 9 -1.41 -2.67 9.45
N SER A 10 -1.41 -3.58 8.49
CA SER A 10 -2.25 -4.76 8.54
C SER A 10 -1.45 -6.03 8.21
N LYS A 11 -1.63 -7.06 9.06
CA LYS A 11 -1.12 -8.41 8.84
C LYS A 11 -2.18 -9.35 8.25
N SER A 12 -3.44 -8.92 8.23
CA SER A 12 -4.55 -9.76 7.77
C SER A 12 -4.86 -9.46 6.32
N ILE A 13 -4.24 -10.22 5.44
CA ILE A 13 -4.28 -10.02 4.00
C ILE A 13 -4.73 -11.32 3.34
N LEU A 14 -5.75 -11.24 2.48
CA LEU A 14 -6.20 -12.34 1.66
C LEU A 14 -5.92 -12.01 0.19
N LYS A 15 -5.34 -12.97 -0.51
CA LYS A 15 -5.02 -12.86 -1.93
C LYS A 15 -5.72 -13.98 -2.69
N GLU A 16 -6.29 -13.64 -3.84
CA GLU A 16 -6.89 -14.61 -4.74
C GLU A 16 -6.39 -14.37 -6.16
N ILE A 17 -5.78 -15.38 -6.77
CA ILE A 17 -5.28 -15.28 -8.14
C ILE A 17 -6.46 -15.21 -9.10
N LYS A 18 -6.43 -14.25 -10.00
CA LYS A 18 -7.44 -13.99 -11.02
C LYS A 18 -6.80 -13.97 -12.41
N PRO A 19 -7.58 -14.13 -13.48
CA PRO A 19 -7.06 -14.05 -14.85
C PRO A 19 -6.37 -12.71 -15.15
N TYR A 20 -6.82 -11.61 -14.53
CA TYR A 20 -6.25 -10.27 -14.73
C TYR A 20 -5.06 -9.96 -13.80
N GLY A 21 -4.80 -10.77 -12.80
CA GLY A 21 -3.75 -10.54 -11.81
C GLY A 21 -4.12 -11.07 -10.43
N LEU A 22 -4.54 -10.19 -9.52
CA LEU A 22 -4.75 -10.53 -8.12
C LEU A 22 -5.94 -9.76 -7.56
N SER A 23 -6.81 -10.45 -6.82
CA SER A 23 -7.78 -9.82 -5.94
C SER A 23 -7.18 -9.76 -4.54
N LEU A 24 -7.10 -8.57 -3.97
CA LEU A 24 -6.46 -8.30 -2.70
C LEU A 24 -7.50 -7.80 -1.70
N SER A 25 -7.55 -8.41 -0.53
CA SER A 25 -8.44 -8.00 0.56
C SER A 25 -7.62 -7.77 1.82
N ILE A 26 -7.76 -6.61 2.42
CA ILE A 26 -6.97 -6.21 3.58
C ILE A 26 -7.88 -5.82 4.72
N LYS A 27 -7.67 -6.43 5.89
CA LYS A 27 -8.39 -6.06 7.10
C LYS A 27 -7.82 -4.77 7.65
N VAL A 28 -8.69 -3.83 8.00
CA VAL A 28 -8.34 -2.51 8.52
C VAL A 28 -9.20 -2.16 9.73
N THR A 29 -8.87 -1.07 10.40
CA THR A 29 -9.73 -0.54 11.48
C THR A 29 -10.88 0.28 10.90
N LYS A 30 -11.96 0.39 11.67
CA LYS A 30 -13.10 1.26 11.31
C LYS A 30 -12.67 2.71 11.14
N LYS A 31 -11.70 3.15 11.93
CA LYS A 31 -11.14 4.50 11.82
C LYS A 31 -10.54 4.75 10.44
N PHE A 32 -9.85 3.74 9.89
CA PHE A 32 -9.20 3.87 8.58
C PHE A 32 -10.22 4.03 7.44
N THR A 33 -11.36 3.37 7.53
CA THR A 33 -12.41 3.42 6.50
C THR A 33 -13.41 4.56 6.67
N LYS A 34 -13.32 5.33 7.75
CA LYS A 34 -14.26 6.42 8.01
C LYS A 34 -14.21 7.44 6.87
N GLY A 35 -15.36 7.67 6.23
CA GLY A 35 -15.47 8.59 5.10
C GLY A 35 -14.87 8.06 3.80
N LEU A 36 -14.46 6.80 3.75
CA LEU A 36 -13.95 6.17 2.53
C LEU A 36 -15.09 5.98 1.53
N LYS A 37 -14.78 6.07 0.24
CA LYS A 37 -15.73 5.84 -0.85
C LYS A 37 -15.13 4.87 -1.85
N LYS A 38 -15.99 4.09 -2.48
CA LYS A 38 -15.62 3.26 -3.63
C LYS A 38 -15.00 4.16 -4.72
N GLY A 39 -13.87 3.75 -5.26
CA GLY A 39 -13.12 4.55 -6.24
C GLY A 39 -12.04 5.43 -5.62
N ASP A 40 -12.00 5.58 -4.30
CA ASP A 40 -10.92 6.31 -3.63
C ASP A 40 -9.58 5.61 -3.82
N SER A 41 -8.50 6.38 -3.73
CA SER A 41 -7.14 5.84 -3.78
C SER A 41 -6.61 5.57 -2.37
N VAL A 42 -5.96 4.43 -2.22
CA VAL A 42 -5.25 4.03 -1.00
C VAL A 42 -3.86 3.55 -1.40
N ALA A 43 -2.83 4.05 -0.72
CA ALA A 43 -1.48 3.55 -0.92
C ALA A 43 -1.27 2.29 -0.08
N VAL A 44 -0.97 1.19 -0.74
CA VAL A 44 -0.65 -0.10 -0.12
C VAL A 44 0.83 -0.36 -0.37
N ASN A 45 1.65 -0.32 0.67
CA ASN A 45 3.12 -0.32 0.56
C ASN A 45 3.62 0.74 -0.42
N GLY A 46 3.00 1.92 -0.38
CA GLY A 46 3.34 3.03 -1.27
C GLY A 46 2.76 2.93 -2.68
N VAL A 47 2.07 1.85 -3.02
CA VAL A 47 1.45 1.66 -4.34
C VAL A 47 0.02 2.18 -4.34
N CYS A 48 -0.29 3.13 -5.21
CA CYS A 48 -1.63 3.68 -5.35
C CYS A 48 -2.59 2.64 -5.93
N LEU A 49 -3.53 2.18 -5.12
CA LEU A 49 -4.59 1.25 -5.55
C LEU A 49 -5.95 1.91 -5.39
N THR A 50 -6.87 1.52 -6.27
CA THR A 50 -8.25 2.02 -6.24
C THR A 50 -9.14 1.07 -5.45
N VAL A 51 -9.90 1.64 -4.51
CA VAL A 51 -10.86 0.88 -3.70
C VAL A 51 -11.96 0.34 -4.61
N LYS A 52 -12.03 -0.99 -4.75
CA LYS A 52 -13.06 -1.67 -5.53
C LYS A 52 -14.39 -1.71 -4.78
N LYS A 53 -14.32 -2.10 -3.53
CA LYS A 53 -15.41 -2.11 -2.57
C LYS A 53 -14.82 -2.15 -1.17
N PHE A 54 -15.64 -1.90 -0.15
CA PHE A 54 -15.16 -1.99 1.23
C PHE A 54 -16.31 -2.24 2.20
N LYS A 55 -15.92 -2.71 3.37
CA LYS A 55 -16.74 -2.79 4.59
C LYS A 55 -16.02 -1.98 5.66
N PRO A 56 -16.64 -1.69 6.83
CA PRO A 56 -15.97 -0.90 7.86
C PRO A 56 -14.59 -1.40 8.28
N GLU A 57 -14.36 -2.71 8.21
CA GLU A 57 -13.09 -3.32 8.64
C GLU A 57 -12.37 -4.08 7.52
N GLN A 58 -12.73 -3.83 6.25
CA GLN A 58 -12.15 -4.57 5.13
C GLN A 58 -12.17 -3.73 3.86
N ILE A 59 -11.05 -3.72 3.12
CA ILE A 59 -10.97 -3.04 1.83
C ILE A 59 -10.53 -4.04 0.76
N TYR A 60 -11.14 -3.96 -0.41
CA TYR A 60 -10.88 -4.85 -1.55
C TYR A 60 -10.31 -4.07 -2.72
N PHE A 61 -9.26 -4.62 -3.31
CA PHE A 61 -8.57 -4.06 -4.47
C PHE A 61 -8.39 -5.11 -5.56
N ASP A 62 -8.39 -4.68 -6.81
CA ASP A 62 -7.91 -5.49 -7.93
C ASP A 62 -6.54 -4.98 -8.37
N VAL A 63 -5.61 -5.90 -8.57
CA VAL A 63 -4.23 -5.58 -8.98
C VAL A 63 -3.95 -6.32 -10.28
N ILE A 64 -3.66 -5.58 -11.35
CA ILE A 64 -3.35 -6.16 -12.66
C ILE A 64 -1.92 -6.70 -12.70
N HIS A 65 -1.65 -7.61 -13.66
CA HIS A 65 -0.34 -8.26 -13.80
C HIS A 65 0.82 -7.26 -13.91
N GLU A 66 0.63 -6.19 -14.65
CA GLU A 66 1.67 -5.16 -14.81
C GLU A 66 2.06 -4.54 -13.49
N SER A 67 1.07 -4.18 -12.67
CA SER A 67 1.31 -3.63 -11.32
C SER A 67 2.03 -4.64 -10.42
N LEU A 68 1.71 -5.93 -10.54
CA LEU A 68 2.39 -6.98 -9.78
C LEU A 68 3.86 -7.12 -10.17
N LYS A 69 4.20 -6.91 -11.45
CA LYS A 69 5.59 -6.95 -11.91
C LYS A 69 6.43 -5.80 -11.37
N LEU A 70 5.84 -4.62 -11.25
CA LEU A 70 6.53 -3.39 -10.85
C LEU A 70 6.59 -3.20 -9.33
N THR A 71 5.90 -4.04 -8.55
CA THR A 71 5.74 -3.83 -7.11
C THR A 71 6.00 -5.12 -6.33
N ASN A 72 6.02 -5.01 -5.01
CA ASN A 72 6.13 -6.15 -4.10
C ASN A 72 4.77 -6.62 -3.56
N LEU A 73 3.65 -6.21 -4.17
CA LEU A 73 2.32 -6.55 -3.68
C LEU A 73 2.04 -8.05 -3.66
N ASN A 74 2.66 -8.80 -4.58
CA ASN A 74 2.50 -10.25 -4.63
C ASN A 74 3.10 -10.96 -3.41
N ASN A 75 3.99 -10.30 -2.68
CA ASN A 75 4.66 -10.84 -1.49
C ASN A 75 3.93 -10.51 -0.18
N LEU A 76 2.84 -9.75 -0.24
CA LEU A 76 2.06 -9.42 0.96
C LEU A 76 1.43 -10.67 1.56
N ASP A 77 1.60 -10.86 2.87
CA ASP A 77 0.97 -11.91 3.66
C ASP A 77 1.13 -11.59 5.16
N SER A 78 0.83 -12.55 6.04
CA SER A 78 0.96 -12.35 7.49
C SER A 78 2.41 -12.11 7.94
N LYS A 79 3.40 -12.51 7.15
CA LYS A 79 4.83 -12.29 7.42
C LYS A 79 5.36 -11.01 6.77
N ALA A 80 4.71 -10.56 5.71
CA ALA A 80 5.04 -9.34 4.99
C ALA A 80 3.79 -8.46 4.91
N PRO A 81 3.43 -7.79 6.00
CA PRO A 81 2.18 -7.06 6.12
C PRO A 81 2.17 -5.78 5.28
N ALA A 82 0.98 -5.19 5.15
CA ALA A 82 0.76 -3.98 4.37
C ALA A 82 0.83 -2.73 5.23
N ASN A 83 1.56 -1.73 4.73
CA ASN A 83 1.48 -0.35 5.20
C ASN A 83 0.44 0.37 4.36
N LEU A 84 -0.47 1.07 5.03
CA LEU A 84 -1.61 1.70 4.38
C LEU A 84 -1.63 3.21 4.64
N GLU A 85 -1.95 3.96 3.61
CA GLU A 85 -2.16 5.39 3.71
C GLU A 85 -3.33 5.80 2.80
N ARG A 86 -4.23 6.64 3.31
CA ARG A 86 -5.30 7.22 2.51
C ARG A 86 -4.79 8.41 1.71
N SER A 87 -5.43 8.68 0.59
CA SER A 87 -5.14 9.86 -0.22
C SER A 87 -5.32 11.15 0.58
N LEU A 88 -4.46 12.14 0.33
CA LEU A 88 -4.56 13.47 0.95
C LEU A 88 -5.86 14.16 0.53
N ARG A 89 -6.45 14.90 1.46
CA ARG A 89 -7.63 15.73 1.23
C ARG A 89 -7.21 17.19 1.19
N LEU A 90 -8.04 18.01 0.54
CA LEU A 90 -7.83 19.45 0.55
C LEU A 90 -7.88 19.99 1.99
N GLY A 91 -6.90 20.82 2.33
CA GLY A 91 -6.81 21.43 3.66
C GLY A 91 -6.09 20.59 4.70
N GLU A 92 -5.66 19.36 4.40
CA GLU A 92 -4.84 18.56 5.32
C GLU A 92 -3.41 19.06 5.37
N GLU A 93 -2.80 18.98 6.56
CA GLU A 93 -1.38 19.25 6.71
C GLU A 93 -0.56 18.16 6.03
N ILE A 94 0.55 18.56 5.39
CA ILE A 94 1.48 17.64 4.77
C ILE A 94 2.67 17.46 5.70
N GLY A 95 2.67 16.34 6.45
CA GLY A 95 3.73 16.02 7.41
C GLY A 95 4.94 15.31 6.78
N GLY A 96 4.84 14.90 5.53
CA GLY A 96 5.89 14.21 4.79
C GLY A 96 6.13 14.86 3.43
N HIS A 97 6.37 14.01 2.43
CA HIS A 97 6.55 14.45 1.04
C HIS A 97 5.26 14.23 0.24
N LEU A 98 5.12 14.95 -0.88
CA LEU A 98 4.05 14.68 -1.83
C LEU A 98 4.51 13.59 -2.81
N VAL A 99 3.83 12.45 -2.80
CA VAL A 99 4.12 11.32 -3.68
C VAL A 99 2.85 10.84 -4.37
N SER A 100 2.99 10.32 -5.60
CA SER A 100 1.83 9.88 -6.38
C SER A 100 1.38 8.46 -6.05
N GLY A 101 2.31 7.61 -5.60
CA GLY A 101 2.06 6.18 -5.45
C GLY A 101 2.15 5.41 -6.76
N HIS A 102 2.64 6.03 -7.83
CA HIS A 102 2.87 5.38 -9.13
C HIS A 102 4.28 4.82 -9.16
N ILE A 103 4.39 3.50 -9.25
CA ILE A 103 5.66 2.78 -9.12
C ILE A 103 6.26 2.53 -10.50
N HIS A 104 7.53 2.91 -10.68
CA HIS A 104 8.26 2.70 -11.93
C HIS A 104 9.00 1.37 -11.96
N THR A 105 9.55 0.94 -10.82
CA THR A 105 10.29 -0.31 -10.71
C THR A 105 10.44 -0.73 -9.25
N LYS A 106 10.99 -1.91 -9.03
CA LYS A 106 11.35 -2.43 -7.70
C LYS A 106 12.83 -2.78 -7.65
N ALA A 107 13.40 -2.78 -6.46
CA ALA A 107 14.79 -3.15 -6.21
C ALA A 107 14.89 -4.00 -4.95
N CYS A 108 16.00 -4.73 -4.81
CA CYS A 108 16.30 -5.48 -3.61
C CYS A 108 17.43 -4.81 -2.83
N LEU A 109 17.27 -4.74 -1.51
CA LEU A 109 18.33 -4.34 -0.61
C LEU A 109 19.09 -5.60 -0.16
N LEU A 110 20.37 -5.73 -0.56
CA LEU A 110 21.16 -6.93 -0.31
C LEU A 110 22.00 -6.86 0.96
N TYR A 111 22.54 -5.71 1.30
CA TYR A 111 23.47 -5.52 2.41
C TYR A 111 23.07 -4.31 3.26
N THR A 112 21.82 -4.27 3.70
CA THR A 112 21.23 -3.10 4.36
C THR A 112 22.03 -2.66 5.60
N SER A 113 22.38 -3.60 6.49
CA SER A 113 23.12 -3.31 7.71
C SER A 113 24.55 -2.86 7.41
N ASP A 114 25.25 -3.58 6.54
CA ASP A 114 26.63 -3.28 6.17
C ASP A 114 26.74 -1.93 5.48
N ALA A 115 25.82 -1.64 4.56
CA ALA A 115 25.78 -0.34 3.88
C ALA A 115 25.56 0.82 4.89
N ALA A 116 24.68 0.62 5.86
CA ALA A 116 24.45 1.62 6.90
C ALA A 116 25.69 1.85 7.78
N ASP A 117 26.39 0.78 8.14
CA ASP A 117 27.61 0.84 8.94
C ASP A 117 28.75 1.54 8.18
N GLU A 118 28.92 1.24 6.90
CA GLU A 118 29.90 1.91 6.05
C GLU A 118 29.65 3.40 5.94
N LEU A 119 28.41 3.82 5.84
CA LEU A 119 28.04 5.24 5.75
C LEU A 119 28.32 6.00 7.07
N ARG A 120 28.37 5.30 8.20
CA ARG A 120 28.65 5.89 9.51
C ARG A 120 30.12 5.99 9.81
N SER A 121 30.92 5.21 9.16
CA SER A 121 32.35 5.19 9.36
C SER A 121 33.05 6.25 8.51
#